data_a4694beb4d3cc7f8eeac516c11924d3b
#
_entry.id   a4694beb4d3cc7f8eeac516c11924d3b
#
_cell.length_a   1.000
_cell.length_b   1.000
_cell.length_c   1.000
_cell.angle_alpha   90.00
_cell.angle_beta   90.00
_cell.angle_gamma   90.00
#
_symmetry.space_group_name_H-M   'P 1'
#
loop_
_entity.id
_entity.type
_entity.pdbx_description
1 polymer ?
#
loop_
_entity_poly.entity_id
_entity_poly.type
_entity_poly.pdbx_seq_one_letter_code
_entity_poly.pdbx_strand_id
1 'polypeptide(L)'
;FTILSVSIPGFFMGVFTEDSHVIAEGIPYLRIVGLTHVMMALAMLYIFVLRSTGHVMIPTFIIIGALSLNTFLNYCLILGHFGFPAMGVKGAAIATLISRFFEAGLIVLISHLKNYPVVRLQDLRQIPGSLIRQFIKTVLPVIGNEFFWVAGVTAYAVVYGRMGTSEIAAVNIIQPVEQFCTSFFFGLASAASVMIGN
;
A
#
# COMPACT_ATOMS: atom_id res chain seq x y z
N PHE A 1 -4.70 5.58 10.14
CA PHE A 1 -4.95 6.18 8.82
C PHE A 1 -6.31 5.79 8.26
N THR A 2 -6.67 4.49 8.22
CA THR A 2 -7.97 4.01 7.72
C THR A 2 -9.16 4.73 8.35
N ILE A 3 -9.19 4.85 9.68
CA ILE A 3 -10.29 5.54 10.39
C ILE A 3 -10.38 7.00 9.94
N LEU A 4 -9.27 7.70 9.83
CA LEU A 4 -9.23 9.10 9.43
C LEU A 4 -9.65 9.29 7.97
N SER A 5 -9.14 8.47 7.05
CA SER A 5 -9.46 8.57 5.61
C SER A 5 -10.93 8.22 5.31
N VAL A 6 -11.55 7.36 6.12
CA VAL A 6 -12.97 7.02 5.97
C VAL A 6 -13.88 8.06 6.63
N SER A 7 -13.49 8.59 7.81
CA SER A 7 -14.34 9.50 8.60
C SER A 7 -14.29 10.94 8.11
N ILE A 8 -13.11 11.44 7.69
CA ILE A 8 -12.90 12.84 7.35
C ILE A 8 -12.17 12.99 5.99
N PRO A 9 -12.65 12.35 4.90
CA PRO A 9 -11.96 12.39 3.62
C PRO A 9 -11.91 13.79 3.00
N GLY A 10 -12.94 14.62 3.21
CA GLY A 10 -13.01 15.97 2.69
C GLY A 10 -11.93 16.90 3.25
N PHE A 11 -11.58 16.75 4.52
CA PHE A 11 -10.48 17.51 5.12
C PHE A 11 -9.14 17.18 4.44
N PHE A 12 -8.85 15.89 4.22
CA PHE A 12 -7.63 15.49 3.54
C PHE A 12 -7.58 16.01 2.10
N MET A 13 -8.67 15.88 1.35
CA MET A 13 -8.71 16.40 -0.02
C MET A 13 -8.49 17.91 -0.07
N GLY A 14 -9.08 18.68 0.85
CA GLY A 14 -8.93 20.13 0.92
C GLY A 14 -7.52 20.61 1.25
N VAL A 15 -6.66 19.75 1.86
CA VAL A 15 -5.23 20.08 2.05
C VAL A 15 -4.47 20.10 0.73
N PHE A 16 -4.84 19.22 -0.22
CA PHE A 16 -4.13 19.06 -1.49
C PHE A 16 -4.65 19.95 -2.62
N THR A 17 -5.96 20.25 -2.64
CA THR A 17 -6.56 21.04 -3.72
C THR A 17 -7.77 21.84 -3.22
N GLU A 18 -8.00 22.99 -3.88
CA GLU A 18 -9.20 23.83 -3.66
C GLU A 18 -10.30 23.58 -4.72
N ASP A 19 -10.01 22.76 -5.74
CA ASP A 19 -10.95 22.40 -6.79
C ASP A 19 -12.06 21.50 -6.25
N SER A 20 -13.29 22.07 -6.20
CA SER A 20 -14.47 21.39 -5.68
C SER A 20 -14.85 20.13 -6.46
N HIS A 21 -14.57 20.09 -7.77
CA HIS A 21 -14.85 18.93 -8.61
C HIS A 21 -13.89 17.77 -8.27
N VAL A 22 -12.61 18.06 -8.11
CA VAL A 22 -11.59 17.08 -7.68
C VAL A 22 -11.89 16.55 -6.28
N ILE A 23 -12.32 17.41 -5.37
CA ILE A 23 -12.71 17.01 -4.00
C ILE A 23 -13.93 16.07 -4.05
N ALA A 24 -14.96 16.40 -4.84
CA ALA A 24 -16.16 15.58 -4.94
C ALA A 24 -15.91 14.18 -5.48
N GLU A 25 -15.05 14.02 -6.47
CA GLU A 25 -14.65 12.71 -7.02
C GLU A 25 -13.64 11.98 -6.11
N GLY A 26 -12.78 12.71 -5.41
CA GLY A 26 -11.76 12.16 -4.52
C GLY A 26 -12.31 11.57 -3.22
N ILE A 27 -13.41 12.11 -2.68
CA ILE A 27 -14.01 11.64 -1.41
C ILE A 27 -14.44 10.16 -1.48
N PRO A 28 -15.23 9.71 -2.47
CA PRO A 28 -15.59 8.30 -2.61
C PRO A 28 -14.37 7.40 -2.82
N TYR A 29 -13.42 7.85 -3.63
CA TYR A 29 -12.16 7.17 -3.87
C TYR A 29 -11.39 6.94 -2.57
N LEU A 30 -11.17 8.00 -1.79
CA LEU A 30 -10.40 7.95 -0.54
C LEU A 30 -11.06 7.05 0.52
N ARG A 31 -12.39 7.03 0.59
CA ARG A 31 -13.13 6.12 1.47
C ARG A 31 -12.91 4.65 1.11
N ILE A 32 -13.02 4.30 -0.17
CA ILE A 32 -12.84 2.92 -0.64
C ILE A 32 -11.38 2.50 -0.44
N VAL A 33 -10.43 3.31 -0.88
CA VAL A 33 -8.99 3.02 -0.74
C VAL A 33 -8.57 3.01 0.73
N GLY A 34 -9.19 3.82 1.59
CA GLY A 34 -8.96 3.78 3.03
C GLY A 34 -9.14 2.39 3.64
N LEU A 35 -10.10 1.61 3.16
CA LEU A 35 -10.33 0.24 3.61
C LEU A 35 -9.24 -0.73 3.15
N THR A 36 -8.56 -0.44 2.04
CA THR A 36 -7.49 -1.32 1.52
C THR A 36 -6.28 -1.36 2.43
N HIS A 37 -6.05 -0.32 3.25
CA HIS A 37 -4.88 -0.24 4.12
C HIS A 37 -4.84 -1.34 5.18
N VAL A 38 -6.00 -1.78 5.67
CA VAL A 38 -6.07 -2.90 6.61
C VAL A 38 -5.62 -4.19 5.95
N MET A 39 -6.11 -4.45 4.74
CA MET A 39 -5.72 -5.65 3.96
C MET A 39 -4.25 -5.59 3.55
N MET A 40 -3.76 -4.42 3.17
CA MET A 40 -2.36 -4.20 2.83
C MET A 40 -1.44 -4.44 4.04
N ALA A 41 -1.79 -3.92 5.21
CA ALA A 41 -1.02 -4.15 6.44
C ALA A 41 -0.96 -5.64 6.80
N LEU A 42 -2.09 -6.33 6.70
CA LEU A 42 -2.16 -7.77 6.92
C LEU A 42 -1.27 -8.54 5.93
N ALA A 43 -1.41 -8.26 4.63
CA ALA A 43 -0.60 -8.89 3.60
C ALA A 43 0.90 -8.65 3.81
N MET A 44 1.31 -7.40 4.09
CA MET A 44 2.71 -7.05 4.35
C MET A 44 3.29 -7.82 5.54
N LEU A 45 2.53 -7.95 6.63
CA LEU A 45 2.98 -8.70 7.80
C LEU A 45 3.31 -10.15 7.42
N TYR A 46 2.43 -10.83 6.69
CA TYR A 46 2.67 -12.19 6.22
C TYR A 46 3.83 -12.27 5.20
N ILE A 47 3.93 -11.30 4.29
CA ILE A 47 5.03 -11.22 3.31
C ILE A 47 6.38 -11.13 4.02
N PHE A 48 6.51 -10.26 5.03
CA PHE A 48 7.76 -10.11 5.78
C PHE A 48 8.12 -11.36 6.56
N VAL A 49 7.15 -12.00 7.22
CA VAL A 49 7.36 -13.27 7.92
C VAL A 49 7.82 -14.38 6.96
N LEU A 50 7.17 -14.52 5.81
CA LEU A 50 7.56 -15.53 4.82
C LEU A 50 8.95 -15.27 4.23
N ARG A 51 9.28 -14.01 3.93
CA ARG A 51 10.60 -13.64 3.42
C ARG A 51 11.71 -13.87 4.45
N SER A 52 11.47 -13.52 5.72
CA SER A 52 12.44 -13.75 6.79
C SER A 52 12.70 -15.23 7.09
N THR A 53 11.77 -16.11 6.72
CA THR A 53 11.92 -17.57 6.83
C THR A 53 12.39 -18.23 5.53
N GLY A 54 12.86 -17.46 4.56
CA GLY A 54 13.41 -17.95 3.30
C GLY A 54 12.37 -18.28 2.21
N HIS A 55 11.07 -18.12 2.49
CA HIS A 55 9.99 -18.41 1.55
C HIS A 55 9.65 -17.21 0.66
N VAL A 56 10.59 -16.80 -0.20
CA VAL A 56 10.46 -15.57 -1.01
C VAL A 56 9.54 -15.75 -2.22
N MET A 57 9.52 -16.95 -2.83
CA MET A 57 8.80 -17.20 -4.09
C MET A 57 7.28 -17.11 -3.94
N ILE A 58 6.74 -17.58 -2.81
CA ILE A 58 5.29 -17.62 -2.60
C ILE A 58 4.67 -16.20 -2.57
N PRO A 59 5.14 -15.27 -1.72
CA PRO A 59 4.64 -13.90 -1.77
C PRO A 59 4.84 -13.25 -3.14
N THR A 60 5.94 -13.55 -3.82
CA THR A 60 6.22 -12.97 -5.14
C THR A 60 5.14 -13.37 -6.17
N PHE A 61 4.79 -14.65 -6.26
CA PHE A 61 3.73 -15.10 -7.18
C PHE A 61 2.35 -14.56 -6.79
N ILE A 62 2.05 -14.45 -5.49
CA ILE A 62 0.80 -13.85 -5.02
C ILE A 62 0.71 -12.37 -5.42
N ILE A 63 1.79 -11.61 -5.24
CA ILE A 63 1.86 -10.19 -5.62
C ILE A 63 1.68 -10.03 -7.14
N ILE A 64 2.35 -10.85 -7.94
CA ILE A 64 2.20 -10.83 -9.41
C ILE A 64 0.74 -11.14 -9.80
N GLY A 65 0.13 -12.15 -9.19
CA GLY A 65 -1.27 -12.51 -9.43
C GLY A 65 -2.23 -11.38 -9.03
N ALA A 66 -2.01 -10.75 -7.87
CA ALA A 66 -2.83 -9.63 -7.41
C ALA A 66 -2.68 -8.39 -8.31
N LEU A 67 -1.46 -8.11 -8.79
CA LEU A 67 -1.19 -7.02 -9.72
C LEU A 67 -1.86 -7.26 -11.08
N SER A 68 -1.77 -8.47 -11.60
CA SER A 68 -2.43 -8.88 -12.86
C SER A 68 -3.95 -8.75 -12.74
N LEU A 69 -4.52 -9.20 -11.62
CA LEU A 69 -5.94 -9.06 -11.33
C LEU A 69 -6.34 -7.57 -11.23
N ASN A 70 -5.53 -6.75 -10.56
CA ASN A 70 -5.77 -5.31 -10.46
C ASN A 70 -5.79 -4.65 -11.83
N THR A 71 -4.81 -4.95 -12.69
CA THR A 71 -4.72 -4.41 -14.03
C THR A 71 -5.94 -4.82 -14.87
N PHE A 72 -6.34 -6.09 -14.80
CA PHE A 72 -7.53 -6.60 -15.50
C PHE A 72 -8.81 -5.91 -15.01
N LEU A 73 -9.00 -5.80 -13.71
CA LEU A 73 -10.17 -5.13 -13.14
C LEU A 73 -10.19 -3.63 -13.44
N ASN A 74 -9.04 -2.96 -13.45
CA ASN A 74 -8.94 -1.57 -13.88
C ASN A 74 -9.41 -1.41 -15.34
N TYR A 75 -8.98 -2.28 -16.23
CA TYR A 75 -9.43 -2.28 -17.63
C TYR A 75 -10.94 -2.47 -17.75
N CYS A 76 -11.52 -3.37 -16.97
CA CYS A 76 -12.96 -3.62 -16.97
C CYS A 76 -13.77 -2.47 -16.37
N LEU A 77 -13.39 -1.99 -15.17
CA LEU A 77 -14.21 -1.09 -14.37
C LEU A 77 -14.00 0.40 -14.68
N ILE A 78 -12.79 0.79 -15.14
CA ILE A 78 -12.54 2.18 -15.52
C ILE A 78 -13.15 2.45 -16.88
N LEU A 79 -12.91 1.56 -17.86
CA LEU A 79 -13.28 1.75 -19.26
C LEU A 79 -14.66 1.15 -19.61
N GLY A 80 -15.25 0.34 -18.74
CA GLY A 80 -16.57 -0.26 -18.97
C GLY A 80 -16.55 -1.41 -19.97
N HIS A 81 -15.49 -2.22 -19.99
CA HIS A 81 -15.41 -3.40 -20.86
C HIS A 81 -16.07 -4.62 -20.24
N PHE A 82 -16.36 -5.64 -21.06
CA PHE A 82 -16.99 -6.91 -20.63
C PHE A 82 -18.36 -6.77 -19.97
N GLY A 83 -19.13 -5.72 -20.30
CA GLY A 83 -20.47 -5.51 -19.76
C GLY A 83 -20.52 -4.81 -18.40
N PHE A 84 -19.37 -4.37 -17.88
CA PHE A 84 -19.31 -3.54 -16.69
C PHE A 84 -19.59 -2.07 -17.05
N PRO A 85 -20.25 -1.30 -16.16
CA PRO A 85 -20.41 0.14 -16.35
C PRO A 85 -19.05 0.85 -16.23
N ALA A 86 -18.80 1.86 -17.06
CA ALA A 86 -17.63 2.73 -16.95
C ALA A 86 -17.73 3.57 -15.66
N MET A 87 -16.96 3.20 -14.64
CA MET A 87 -17.01 3.84 -13.31
C MET A 87 -15.88 4.86 -13.09
N GLY A 88 -14.95 5.00 -14.04
CA GLY A 88 -13.84 5.94 -13.94
C GLY A 88 -13.02 5.75 -12.66
N VAL A 89 -12.81 6.84 -11.91
CA VAL A 89 -12.00 6.86 -10.67
C VAL A 89 -12.54 5.91 -9.59
N LYS A 90 -13.86 5.80 -9.45
CA LYS A 90 -14.49 4.85 -8.51
C LYS A 90 -14.20 3.40 -8.90
N GLY A 91 -14.18 3.10 -10.21
CA GLY A 91 -13.81 1.79 -10.73
C GLY A 91 -12.39 1.39 -10.34
N ALA A 92 -11.44 2.32 -10.43
CA ALA A 92 -10.05 2.10 -9.99
C ALA A 92 -9.95 1.79 -8.49
N ALA A 93 -10.71 2.49 -7.65
CA ALA A 93 -10.74 2.24 -6.22
C ALA A 93 -11.28 0.83 -5.88
N ILE A 94 -12.36 0.41 -6.56
CA ILE A 94 -12.96 -0.92 -6.38
C ILE A 94 -12.01 -2.01 -6.87
N ALA A 95 -11.38 -1.84 -8.04
CA ALA A 95 -10.37 -2.76 -8.55
C ALA A 95 -9.22 -2.98 -7.55
N THR A 96 -8.73 -1.89 -6.97
CA THR A 96 -7.70 -1.93 -5.93
C THR A 96 -8.18 -2.67 -4.69
N LEU A 97 -9.39 -2.39 -4.21
CA LEU A 97 -9.97 -3.04 -3.04
C LEU A 97 -10.05 -4.56 -3.25
N ILE A 98 -10.62 -5.01 -4.37
CA ILE A 98 -10.76 -6.43 -4.69
C ILE A 98 -9.39 -7.11 -4.76
N SER A 99 -8.41 -6.49 -5.42
CA SER A 99 -7.07 -7.04 -5.58
C SER A 99 -6.32 -7.15 -4.25
N ARG A 100 -6.52 -6.21 -3.32
CA ARG A 100 -5.94 -6.28 -1.96
C ARG A 100 -6.59 -7.35 -1.10
N PHE A 101 -7.91 -7.54 -1.22
CA PHE A 101 -8.58 -8.67 -0.57
C PHE A 101 -8.10 -10.02 -1.11
N PHE A 102 -7.91 -10.13 -2.42
CA PHE A 102 -7.38 -11.32 -3.07
C PHE A 102 -5.95 -11.62 -2.58
N GLU A 103 -5.07 -10.60 -2.56
CA GLU A 103 -3.69 -10.71 -2.07
C GLU A 103 -3.64 -11.18 -0.62
N ALA A 104 -4.33 -10.46 0.28
CA ALA A 104 -4.38 -10.78 1.70
C ALA A 104 -5.03 -12.15 1.95
N GLY A 105 -6.11 -12.47 1.26
CA GLY A 105 -6.79 -13.75 1.39
C GLY A 105 -5.92 -14.93 0.95
N LEU A 106 -5.25 -14.81 -0.20
CA LEU A 106 -4.37 -15.86 -0.71
C LEU A 106 -3.15 -16.09 0.19
N ILE A 107 -2.50 -15.02 0.64
CA ILE A 107 -1.29 -15.17 1.46
C ILE A 107 -1.61 -15.81 2.81
N VAL A 108 -2.74 -15.41 3.43
CA VAL A 108 -3.22 -16.02 4.67
C VAL A 108 -3.59 -17.48 4.44
N LEU A 109 -4.37 -17.79 3.40
CA LEU A 109 -4.80 -19.15 3.08
C LEU A 109 -3.62 -20.08 2.84
N ILE A 110 -2.67 -19.69 1.97
CA ILE A 110 -1.51 -20.52 1.65
C ILE A 110 -0.60 -20.70 2.86
N SER A 111 -0.43 -19.67 3.69
CA SER A 111 0.35 -19.76 4.93
C SER A 111 -0.25 -20.77 5.90
N HIS A 112 -1.58 -20.81 6.04
CA HIS A 112 -2.25 -21.80 6.89
C HIS A 112 -2.19 -23.21 6.30
N LEU A 113 -2.46 -23.37 5.00
CA LEU A 113 -2.46 -24.69 4.35
C LEU A 113 -1.07 -25.36 4.36
N LYS A 114 -0.01 -24.56 4.27
CA LYS A 114 1.38 -25.07 4.26
C LYS A 114 2.03 -25.07 5.64
N ASN A 115 1.29 -24.78 6.70
CA ASN A 115 1.79 -24.68 8.08
C ASN A 115 3.04 -23.79 8.21
N TYR A 116 3.09 -22.68 7.46
CA TYR A 116 4.15 -21.71 7.65
C TYR A 116 4.01 -20.97 8.98
N PRO A 117 5.09 -20.33 9.47
CA PRO A 117 5.01 -19.51 10.67
C PRO A 117 3.94 -18.43 10.48
N VAL A 118 2.84 -18.59 11.19
CA VAL A 118 1.66 -17.70 11.11
C VAL A 118 1.51 -17.01 12.45
N VAL A 119 1.21 -15.74 12.41
CA VAL A 119 0.86 -15.00 13.63
C VAL A 119 -0.47 -15.51 14.15
N ARG A 120 -0.46 -16.25 15.25
CA ARG A 120 -1.67 -16.69 15.93
C ARG A 120 -2.05 -15.66 16.99
N LEU A 121 -3.33 -15.31 17.07
CA LEU A 121 -3.79 -14.36 18.11
C LEU A 121 -3.43 -14.83 19.54
N GLN A 122 -3.29 -16.14 19.74
CA GLN A 122 -2.89 -16.71 21.02
C GLN A 122 -1.45 -16.34 21.40
N ASP A 123 -0.55 -16.25 20.42
CA ASP A 123 0.86 -15.92 20.63
C ASP A 123 1.03 -14.47 21.09
N LEU A 124 0.13 -13.57 20.68
CA LEU A 124 0.13 -12.16 21.12
C LEU A 124 -0.10 -11.97 22.60
N ARG A 125 -0.77 -12.91 23.28
CA ARG A 125 -1.01 -12.85 24.72
C ARG A 125 0.18 -13.33 25.57
N GLN A 126 1.14 -14.01 24.94
CA GLN A 126 2.29 -14.60 25.61
C GLN A 126 3.60 -13.85 25.34
N ILE A 127 3.53 -12.66 24.76
CA ILE A 127 4.73 -11.86 24.45
C ILE A 127 5.31 -11.31 25.74
N PRO A 128 6.57 -11.66 26.12
CA PRO A 128 7.20 -11.15 27.32
C PRO A 128 7.46 -9.64 27.19
N GLY A 129 7.24 -8.88 28.27
CA GLY A 129 7.40 -7.42 28.27
C GLY A 129 8.81 -6.95 27.89
N SER A 130 9.82 -7.77 28.13
CA SER A 130 11.20 -7.51 27.70
C SER A 130 11.33 -7.46 26.16
N LEU A 131 10.65 -8.36 25.46
CA LEU A 131 10.64 -8.40 24.01
C LEU A 131 9.92 -7.17 23.42
N ILE A 132 8.81 -6.77 24.04
CA ILE A 132 8.09 -5.54 23.63
C ILE A 132 8.99 -4.32 23.79
N ARG A 133 9.68 -4.20 24.91
CA ARG A 133 10.60 -3.07 25.16
C ARG A 133 11.75 -3.03 24.16
N GLN A 134 12.35 -4.16 23.87
CA GLN A 134 13.42 -4.27 22.86
C GLN A 134 12.91 -3.93 21.47
N PHE A 135 11.73 -4.44 21.09
CA PHE A 135 11.07 -4.12 19.82
C PHE A 135 10.83 -2.61 19.68
N ILE A 136 10.20 -1.98 20.66
CA ILE A 136 9.92 -0.54 20.63
C ILE A 136 11.22 0.26 20.50
N LYS A 137 12.26 -0.09 21.26
CA LYS A 137 13.55 0.60 21.19
C LYS A 137 14.20 0.52 19.79
N THR A 138 14.03 -0.61 19.11
CA THR A 138 14.59 -0.83 17.77
C THR A 138 13.72 -0.18 16.67
N VAL A 139 12.41 -0.27 16.79
CA VAL A 139 11.48 0.16 15.74
C VAL A 139 11.17 1.66 15.81
N LEU A 140 11.19 2.26 17.00
CA LEU A 140 10.83 3.68 17.15
C LEU A 140 11.71 4.64 16.33
N PRO A 141 13.04 4.49 16.26
CA PRO A 141 13.88 5.31 15.39
C PRO A 141 13.58 5.12 13.90
N VAL A 142 13.24 3.88 13.50
CA VAL A 142 12.85 3.57 12.10
C VAL A 142 11.53 4.26 11.76
N ILE A 143 10.52 4.16 12.64
CA ILE A 143 9.26 4.88 12.46
C ILE A 143 9.49 6.39 12.36
N GLY A 144 10.38 6.95 13.18
CA GLY A 144 10.73 8.36 13.13
C GLY A 144 11.33 8.75 11.77
N ASN A 145 12.25 7.96 11.25
CA ASN A 145 12.85 8.17 9.94
C ASN A 145 11.79 8.12 8.82
N GLU A 146 10.94 7.09 8.82
CA GLU A 146 9.84 6.95 7.84
C GLU A 146 8.83 8.09 7.94
N PHE A 147 8.53 8.55 9.15
CA PHE A 147 7.63 9.69 9.34
C PHE A 147 8.19 10.96 8.68
N PHE A 148 9.47 11.29 8.89
CA PHE A 148 10.08 12.45 8.26
C PHE A 148 10.18 12.32 6.75
N TRP A 149 10.47 11.12 6.24
CA TRP A 149 10.46 10.83 4.81
C TRP A 149 9.08 11.09 4.20
N VAL A 150 8.03 10.49 4.78
CA VAL A 150 6.65 10.65 4.31
C VAL A 150 6.19 12.10 4.43
N ALA A 151 6.54 12.80 5.52
CA ALA A 151 6.22 14.21 5.69
C ALA A 151 6.87 15.08 4.59
N GLY A 152 8.12 14.81 4.23
CA GLY A 152 8.81 15.48 3.13
C GLY A 152 8.11 15.25 1.78
N VAL A 153 7.84 14.01 1.42
CA VAL A 153 7.13 13.67 0.18
C VAL A 153 5.74 14.30 0.14
N THR A 154 5.02 14.29 1.28
CA THR A 154 3.70 14.94 1.37
C THR A 154 3.79 16.45 1.18
N ALA A 155 4.80 17.10 1.75
CA ALA A 155 5.02 18.53 1.56
C ALA A 155 5.23 18.87 0.08
N TYR A 156 6.04 18.10 -0.64
CA TYR A 156 6.18 18.27 -2.10
C TYR A 156 4.85 18.09 -2.83
N ALA A 157 4.09 17.05 -2.50
CA ALA A 157 2.79 16.80 -3.14
C ALA A 157 1.79 17.96 -2.90
N VAL A 158 1.78 18.54 -1.70
CA VAL A 158 0.96 19.71 -1.38
C VAL A 158 1.38 20.95 -2.19
N VAL A 159 2.70 21.20 -2.31
CA VAL A 159 3.22 22.30 -3.10
C VAL A 159 2.82 22.16 -4.57
N TYR A 160 3.06 20.98 -5.17
CA TYR A 160 2.64 20.70 -6.55
C TYR A 160 1.12 20.83 -6.73
N GLY A 161 0.34 20.34 -5.77
CA GLY A 161 -1.12 20.44 -5.78
C GLY A 161 -1.65 21.89 -5.80
N ARG A 162 -0.91 22.82 -5.21
CA ARG A 162 -1.26 24.24 -5.17
C ARG A 162 -0.71 25.06 -6.34
N MET A 163 0.26 24.55 -7.08
CA MET A 163 0.81 25.23 -8.27
C MET A 163 -0.15 25.21 -9.45
N GLY A 164 -0.96 24.14 -9.58
CA GLY A 164 -1.95 23.99 -10.65
C GLY A 164 -2.02 22.56 -11.21
N THR A 165 -3.05 22.33 -12.00
CA THR A 165 -3.30 21.00 -12.60
C THR A 165 -2.30 20.63 -13.68
N SER A 166 -1.73 21.63 -14.39
CA SER A 166 -0.70 21.42 -15.43
C SER A 166 0.62 20.92 -14.85
N GLU A 167 1.01 21.47 -13.69
CA GLU A 167 2.23 21.11 -12.97
C GLU A 167 2.11 19.69 -12.39
N ILE A 168 0.96 19.36 -11.80
CA ILE A 168 0.67 18.00 -11.34
C ILE A 168 0.74 17.00 -12.49
N ALA A 169 0.17 17.35 -13.66
CA ALA A 169 0.21 16.48 -14.83
C ALA A 169 1.65 16.21 -15.30
N ALA A 170 2.50 17.24 -15.31
CA ALA A 170 3.91 17.10 -15.66
C ALA A 170 4.67 16.19 -14.68
N VAL A 171 4.46 16.37 -13.37
CA VAL A 171 5.05 15.52 -12.33
C VAL A 171 4.58 14.07 -12.47
N ASN A 172 3.30 13.83 -12.73
CA ASN A 172 2.74 12.49 -12.92
C ASN A 172 3.29 11.76 -14.15
N ILE A 173 3.77 12.48 -15.16
CA ILE A 173 4.44 11.90 -16.33
C ILE A 173 5.89 11.47 -15.98
N ILE A 174 6.59 12.27 -15.17
CA ILE A 174 7.99 12.01 -14.81
C ILE A 174 8.10 10.95 -13.71
N GLN A 175 7.18 10.94 -12.76
CA GLN A 175 7.20 10.07 -11.59
C GLN A 175 7.35 8.57 -11.90
N PRO A 176 6.67 7.96 -12.89
CA PRO A 176 6.88 6.57 -13.26
C PRO A 176 8.31 6.26 -13.74
N VAL A 177 8.94 7.20 -14.45
CA VAL A 177 10.33 7.05 -14.93
C VAL A 177 11.30 7.08 -13.76
N GLU A 178 11.12 8.04 -12.85
CA GLU A 178 11.89 8.14 -11.61
C GLU A 178 11.74 6.88 -10.75
N GLN A 179 10.51 6.37 -10.62
CA GLN A 179 10.22 5.18 -9.85
C GLN A 179 10.82 3.91 -10.47
N PHE A 180 10.88 3.83 -11.80
CA PHE A 180 11.55 2.73 -12.48
C PHE A 180 13.06 2.72 -12.19
N CYS A 181 13.73 3.88 -12.29
CA CYS A 181 15.14 4.01 -11.96
C CYS A 181 15.43 3.68 -10.48
N THR A 182 14.62 4.23 -9.57
CA THR A 182 14.78 4.03 -8.12
C THR A 182 14.50 2.59 -7.70
N SER A 183 13.60 1.89 -8.36
CA SER A 183 13.28 0.47 -8.06
C SER A 183 14.48 -0.45 -8.21
N PHE A 184 15.38 -0.15 -9.14
CA PHE A 184 16.63 -0.91 -9.30
C PHE A 184 17.54 -0.76 -8.08
N PHE A 185 17.71 0.45 -7.56
CA PHE A 185 18.53 0.71 -6.37
C PHE A 185 17.90 0.14 -5.11
N PHE A 186 16.57 0.23 -4.96
CA PHE A 186 15.86 -0.41 -3.85
C PHE A 186 15.97 -1.93 -3.90
N GLY A 187 15.96 -2.53 -5.08
CA GLY A 187 16.20 -3.97 -5.25
C GLY A 187 17.58 -4.39 -4.76
N LEU A 188 18.63 -3.65 -5.15
CA LEU A 188 20.00 -3.88 -4.68
C LEU A 188 20.13 -3.71 -3.16
N ALA A 189 19.56 -2.63 -2.61
CA ALA A 189 19.59 -2.38 -1.17
C ALA A 189 18.87 -3.49 -0.37
N SER A 190 17.74 -3.97 -0.88
CA SER A 190 16.99 -5.07 -0.28
C SER A 190 17.79 -6.38 -0.30
N ALA A 191 18.44 -6.69 -1.44
CA ALA A 191 19.29 -7.87 -1.54
C ALA A 191 20.49 -7.80 -0.59
N ALA A 192 21.16 -6.65 -0.53
CA ALA A 192 22.27 -6.41 0.39
C ALA A 192 21.84 -6.57 1.86
N SER A 193 20.68 -6.04 2.23
CA SER A 193 20.13 -6.16 3.59
C SER A 193 19.89 -7.62 3.99
N VAL A 194 19.40 -8.45 3.07
CA VAL A 194 19.20 -9.88 3.32
C VAL A 194 20.54 -10.61 3.45
N MET A 195 21.53 -10.26 2.63
CA MET A 195 22.87 -10.88 2.68
C MET A 195 23.65 -10.52 3.95
N ILE A 196 23.46 -9.32 4.49
CA ILE A 196 24.14 -8.87 5.71
C ILE A 196 23.41 -9.38 6.97
N GLY A 197 22.08 -9.60 6.88
CA GLY A 197 21.27 -10.04 8.02
C GLY A 197 21.29 -11.55 8.28
N ASN A 198 21.84 -12.34 7.37
CA ASN A 198 22.11 -13.77 7.52
C ASN A 198 23.59 -14.02 7.78
#